data_368a11dfab4c248591f9d8dc49555ab0
#
_entry.id   368a11dfab4c248591f9d8dc49555ab0
#
_cell.length_a   1.000
_cell.length_b   1.000
_cell.length_c   1.000
_cell.angle_alpha   90.00
_cell.angle_beta   90.00
_cell.angle_gamma   90.00
#
_symmetry.space_group_name_H-M   'P 1'
#
loop_
_entity.id
_entity.type
_entity.pdbx_description
1 polymer ?
#
loop_
_entity_poly.entity_id
_entity_poly.type
_entity_poly.pdbx_seq_one_letter_code
_entity_poly.pdbx_strand_id
1 'polypeptide(L)'
;MINNIVIVGRLTKDPKIYEKEGKKLASFCVAVNRNYKDKDQNTVCDYLYCKAFGKIADNIEKYINQGSLVGITGQMQSRKFEKEGQMHFVSEIYIETIKFMSPRTKNETDELFEPFPLEQDHESFNEINIQENDIYEIV
;
A
#
# COMPACT_ATOMS: atom_id res chain seq x y z
N MET A 1 -7.79 -23.96 -0.27
CA MET A 1 -8.30 -22.57 -0.18
C MET A 1 -7.48 -21.67 -1.09
N ILE A 2 -8.11 -20.62 -1.63
CA ILE A 2 -7.44 -19.69 -2.54
C ILE A 2 -7.50 -18.30 -1.91
N ASN A 3 -6.36 -17.64 -1.82
CA ASN A 3 -6.26 -16.26 -1.38
C ASN A 3 -5.17 -15.60 -2.23
N ASN A 4 -5.59 -14.95 -3.28
CA ASN A 4 -4.69 -14.33 -4.24
C ASN A 4 -5.25 -13.01 -4.71
N ILE A 5 -4.42 -11.98 -4.68
CA ILE A 5 -4.79 -10.66 -5.13
C ILE A 5 -3.72 -10.15 -6.10
N VAL A 6 -4.16 -9.50 -7.16
CA VAL A 6 -3.30 -8.88 -8.16
C VAL A 6 -3.81 -7.46 -8.38
N ILE A 7 -2.94 -6.47 -8.16
CA ILE A 7 -3.31 -5.07 -8.34
C ILE A 7 -2.19 -4.31 -9.05
N VAL A 8 -2.58 -3.27 -9.75
CA VAL A 8 -1.67 -2.26 -10.31
C VAL A 8 -2.20 -0.89 -9.88
N GLY A 9 -1.34 -0.09 -9.31
CA GLY A 9 -1.72 1.23 -8.84
C GLY A 9 -0.53 2.09 -8.46
N ARG A 10 -0.81 3.26 -7.89
CA ARG A 10 0.22 4.23 -7.50
C ARG A 10 0.27 4.41 -6.00
N LEU A 11 1.49 4.59 -5.48
CA LEU A 11 1.65 4.93 -4.07
C LEU A 11 1.10 6.32 -3.80
N THR A 12 0.33 6.43 -2.74
CA THR A 12 -0.26 7.71 -2.31
C THR A 12 0.73 8.56 -1.53
N LYS A 13 1.67 7.93 -0.84
CA LYS A 13 2.74 8.55 -0.06
C LYS A 13 3.99 7.70 -0.13
N ASP A 14 5.12 8.23 0.33
CA ASP A 14 6.34 7.44 0.49
C ASP A 14 6.09 6.27 1.44
N PRO A 15 6.68 5.09 1.16
CA PRO A 15 6.52 3.95 2.05
C PRO A 15 7.15 4.23 3.42
N LYS A 16 6.49 3.74 4.45
CA LYS A 16 7.03 3.76 5.82
C LYS A 16 7.85 2.49 6.03
N ILE A 17 9.07 2.68 6.49
CA ILE A 17 10.00 1.58 6.71
C ILE A 17 10.25 1.43 8.21
N TYR A 18 10.09 0.22 8.68
CA TYR A 18 10.35 -0.16 10.07
C TYR A 18 11.41 -1.24 10.09
N GLU A 19 12.37 -1.09 10.97
CA GLU A 19 13.42 -2.07 11.13
C GLU A 19 13.60 -2.40 12.60
N LYS A 20 13.62 -3.70 12.91
CA LYS A 20 13.83 -4.20 14.27
C LYS A 20 14.57 -5.51 14.20
N GLU A 21 15.71 -5.59 14.89
CA GLU A 21 16.52 -6.80 14.99
C GLU A 21 16.90 -7.40 13.63
N GLY A 22 17.25 -6.56 12.68
CA GLY A 22 17.59 -6.97 11.32
C GLY A 22 16.40 -7.33 10.43
N LYS A 23 15.19 -7.26 10.95
CA LYS A 23 13.96 -7.50 10.19
C LYS A 23 13.38 -6.17 9.71
N LYS A 24 13.05 -6.11 8.44
CA LYS A 24 12.52 -4.90 7.81
C LYS A 24 11.08 -5.12 7.35
N LEU A 25 10.26 -4.10 7.57
CA LEU A 25 8.87 -4.05 7.14
C LEU A 25 8.64 -2.75 6.39
N ALA A 26 8.06 -2.84 5.20
CA ALA A 26 7.58 -1.69 4.45
C ALA A 26 6.05 -1.67 4.46
N SER A 27 5.48 -0.50 4.69
CA SER A 27 4.04 -0.29 4.69
C SER A 27 3.70 0.92 3.85
N PHE A 28 2.72 0.78 2.97
CA PHE A 28 2.27 1.87 2.12
C PHE A 28 0.84 1.65 1.65
N CYS A 29 0.26 2.69 1.08
CA CYS A 29 -1.07 2.66 0.51
C CYS A 29 -1.00 2.83 -1.00
N VAL A 30 -1.73 2.01 -1.73
CA VAL A 30 -1.80 2.06 -3.19
C VAL A 30 -3.19 2.51 -3.61
N ALA A 31 -3.24 3.50 -4.49
CA ALA A 31 -4.47 3.96 -5.10
C ALA A 31 -4.71 3.19 -6.39
N VAL A 32 -5.86 2.54 -6.49
CA VAL A 32 -6.27 1.76 -7.65
C VAL A 32 -7.58 2.31 -8.19
N ASN A 33 -7.57 2.75 -9.43
CA ASN A 33 -8.75 3.29 -10.07
C ASN A 33 -9.72 2.16 -10.44
N ARG A 34 -10.99 2.37 -10.14
CA ARG A 34 -12.05 1.46 -10.63
C ARG A 34 -12.27 1.67 -12.13
N ASN A 35 -12.81 0.65 -12.77
CA ASN A 35 -13.07 0.66 -14.22
C ASN A 35 -14.30 1.47 -14.63
N TYR A 36 -14.99 2.09 -13.68
CA TYR A 36 -16.18 2.89 -13.94
C TYR A 36 -16.09 4.25 -13.24
N LYS A 37 -16.86 5.20 -13.73
CA LYS A 37 -16.99 6.52 -13.13
C LYS A 37 -18.27 6.62 -12.31
N ASP A 38 -18.29 7.54 -11.36
CA ASP A 38 -19.47 7.81 -10.57
C ASP A 38 -20.54 8.57 -11.37
N LYS A 39 -21.65 8.94 -10.71
CA LYS A 39 -22.76 9.68 -11.35
C LYS A 39 -22.34 11.04 -11.90
N ASP A 40 -21.32 11.64 -11.31
CA ASP A 40 -20.77 12.95 -11.68
C ASP A 40 -19.61 12.84 -12.66
N GLN A 41 -19.34 11.67 -13.22
CA GLN A 41 -18.26 11.37 -14.15
C GLN A 41 -16.86 11.49 -13.52
N ASN A 42 -16.77 11.39 -12.20
CA ASN A 42 -15.49 11.40 -11.49
C ASN A 42 -14.92 9.98 -11.39
N THR A 43 -13.60 9.88 -11.46
CA THR A 43 -12.89 8.62 -11.26
C THR A 43 -13.05 8.15 -9.82
N VAL A 44 -13.48 6.91 -9.64
CA VAL A 44 -13.56 6.27 -8.32
C VAL A 44 -12.28 5.51 -8.07
N CYS A 45 -11.70 5.72 -6.91
CA CYS A 45 -10.42 5.16 -6.53
C CYS A 45 -10.55 4.37 -5.22
N ASP A 46 -9.93 3.20 -5.18
CA ASP A 46 -9.80 2.42 -3.95
C ASP A 46 -8.39 2.62 -3.39
N TYR A 47 -8.31 2.76 -2.08
CA TYR A 47 -7.05 2.91 -1.35
C TYR A 47 -6.77 1.63 -0.59
N LEU A 48 -5.73 0.92 -1.01
CA LEU A 48 -5.43 -0.42 -0.53
C LEU A 48 -4.13 -0.43 0.27
N TYR A 49 -4.23 -0.92 1.49
CA TYR A 49 -3.09 -1.04 2.38
C TYR A 49 -2.25 -2.25 2.03
N CYS A 50 -0.94 -2.02 1.90
CA CYS A 50 0.02 -3.06 1.56
C CYS A 50 1.15 -3.10 2.56
N LYS A 51 1.64 -4.30 2.84
CA LYS A 51 2.85 -4.49 3.66
C LYS A 51 3.74 -5.55 3.03
N ALA A 52 5.04 -5.36 3.19
CA ALA A 52 6.05 -6.26 2.67
C ALA A 52 7.17 -6.43 3.68
N PHE A 53 7.81 -7.57 3.65
CA PHE A 53 8.83 -7.93 4.61
C PHE A 53 10.15 -8.30 3.93
N GLY A 54 11.24 -8.17 4.67
CA GLY A 54 12.54 -8.66 4.29
C GLY A 54 13.12 -7.98 3.06
N LYS A 55 13.58 -8.77 2.11
CA LYS A 55 14.23 -8.28 0.90
C LYS A 55 13.29 -7.45 0.01
N ILE A 56 12.03 -7.78 -0.02
CA ILE A 56 11.02 -7.00 -0.75
C ILE A 56 10.92 -5.61 -0.13
N ALA A 57 10.90 -5.52 1.19
CA ALA A 57 10.90 -4.23 1.89
C ALA A 57 12.16 -3.40 1.60
N ASP A 58 13.33 -4.03 1.51
CA ASP A 58 14.57 -3.36 1.11
C ASP A 58 14.45 -2.74 -0.29
N ASN A 59 13.92 -3.47 -1.22
CA ASN A 59 13.74 -2.99 -2.59
C ASN A 59 12.71 -1.87 -2.67
N ILE A 60 11.66 -1.94 -1.87
CA ILE A 60 10.65 -0.88 -1.78
C ILE A 60 11.30 0.40 -1.25
N GLU A 61 12.09 0.31 -0.21
CA GLU A 61 12.80 1.47 0.35
C GLU A 61 13.70 2.14 -0.67
N LYS A 62 14.41 1.35 -1.48
CA LYS A 62 15.40 1.87 -2.44
C LYS A 62 14.79 2.49 -3.68
N TYR A 63 13.68 1.94 -4.18
CA TYR A 63 13.22 2.21 -5.54
C TYR A 63 11.84 2.84 -5.63
N ILE A 64 11.05 2.83 -4.56
CA ILE A 64 9.65 3.26 -4.59
C ILE A 64 9.46 4.51 -3.73
N ASN A 65 8.73 5.47 -4.28
CA ASN A 65 8.35 6.69 -3.59
C ASN A 65 6.91 7.08 -3.96
N GLN A 66 6.44 8.18 -3.39
CA GLN A 66 5.12 8.72 -3.68
C GLN A 66 4.91 8.86 -5.20
N GLY A 67 3.79 8.37 -5.69
CA GLY A 67 3.44 8.42 -7.10
C GLY A 67 3.96 7.27 -7.95
N SER A 68 4.84 6.42 -7.42
CA SER A 68 5.36 5.27 -8.17
C SER A 68 4.25 4.33 -8.59
N LEU A 69 4.29 3.89 -9.85
CA LEU A 69 3.38 2.87 -10.36
C LEU A 69 3.96 1.49 -10.08
N VAL A 70 3.18 0.65 -9.43
CA VAL A 70 3.61 -0.69 -9.02
C VAL A 70 2.58 -1.73 -9.37
N GLY A 71 3.04 -2.93 -9.71
CA GLY A 71 2.23 -4.13 -9.84
C GLY A 71 2.52 -5.05 -8.66
N ILE A 72 1.48 -5.52 -7.99
CA ILE A 72 1.59 -6.29 -6.75
C ILE A 72 0.80 -7.58 -6.88
N THR A 73 1.42 -8.68 -6.48
CA THR A 73 0.70 -9.92 -6.22
C THR A 73 0.88 -10.29 -4.75
N GLY A 74 -0.15 -10.82 -4.16
CA GLY A 74 -0.09 -11.19 -2.75
C GLY A 74 -1.38 -11.79 -2.23
N GLN A 75 -1.53 -11.73 -0.92
CA GLN A 75 -2.67 -12.27 -0.20
C GLN A 75 -3.33 -11.17 0.63
N MET A 76 -4.63 -11.28 0.81
CA MET A 76 -5.36 -10.45 1.75
C MET A 76 -5.27 -11.08 3.14
N GLN A 77 -4.88 -10.30 4.14
CA GLN A 77 -4.86 -10.74 5.53
C GLN A 77 -5.66 -9.76 6.38
N SER A 78 -6.37 -10.29 7.35
CA SER A 78 -7.07 -9.49 8.33
C SER A 78 -6.35 -9.59 9.66
N ARG A 79 -6.38 -8.50 10.42
CA ARG A 79 -5.90 -8.49 11.80
C ARG A 79 -6.81 -7.66 12.69
N LYS A 80 -6.73 -7.95 13.98
CA LYS A 80 -7.41 -7.19 15.01
C LYS A 80 -6.39 -6.37 15.79
N PHE A 81 -6.76 -5.17 16.17
CA PHE A 81 -5.98 -4.38 17.11
C PHE A 81 -6.91 -3.62 18.04
N GLU A 82 -6.43 -3.32 19.22
CA GLU A 82 -7.18 -2.55 20.22
C GLU A 82 -6.61 -1.12 20.26
N LYS A 83 -7.50 -0.14 20.13
CA LYS A 83 -7.17 1.28 20.25
C LYS A 83 -8.26 1.93 21.09
N GLU A 84 -7.86 2.61 22.16
CA GLU A 84 -8.77 3.34 23.06
C GLU A 84 -9.92 2.47 23.60
N GLY A 85 -9.63 1.22 23.92
CA GLY A 85 -10.61 0.27 24.43
C GLY A 85 -11.56 -0.31 23.40
N GLN A 86 -11.38 0.01 22.12
CA GLN A 86 -12.21 -0.50 21.02
C GLN A 86 -11.43 -1.47 20.14
N MET A 87 -12.07 -2.55 19.76
CA MET A 87 -11.51 -3.51 18.80
C MET A 87 -11.71 -3.01 17.39
N HIS A 88 -10.61 -2.91 16.66
CA HIS A 88 -10.63 -2.57 15.25
C HIS A 88 -10.18 -3.76 14.39
N PHE A 89 -10.82 -3.89 13.23
CA PHE A 89 -10.47 -4.92 12.25
C PHE A 89 -9.92 -4.20 11.02
N VAL A 90 -8.80 -4.68 10.51
CA VAL A 90 -8.20 -4.13 9.30
C VAL A 90 -7.84 -5.27 8.35
N SER A 91 -8.06 -5.02 7.05
CA SER A 91 -7.64 -5.93 5.98
C SER A 91 -6.50 -5.28 5.22
N GLU A 92 -5.42 -6.03 5.03
CA GLU A 92 -4.20 -5.55 4.39
C GLU A 92 -3.75 -6.55 3.34
N ILE A 93 -3.04 -6.05 2.33
CA ILE A 93 -2.42 -6.90 1.33
C ILE A 93 -1.01 -7.25 1.79
N TYR A 94 -0.76 -8.53 1.98
CA TYR A 94 0.57 -9.06 2.22
C TYR A 94 1.24 -9.32 0.88
N ILE A 95 2.29 -8.58 0.56
CA ILE A 95 2.95 -8.63 -0.74
C ILE A 95 3.83 -9.86 -0.86
N GLU A 96 3.61 -10.66 -1.89
CA GLU A 96 4.47 -11.77 -2.27
C GLU A 96 5.44 -11.35 -3.36
N THR A 97 4.98 -10.57 -4.33
CA THR A 97 5.79 -10.07 -5.44
C THR A 97 5.39 -8.63 -5.75
N ILE A 98 6.38 -7.79 -6.00
CA ILE A 98 6.16 -6.42 -6.47
C ILE A 98 7.00 -6.16 -7.70
N LYS A 99 6.41 -5.49 -8.68
CA LYS A 99 7.09 -5.03 -9.89
C LYS A 99 7.01 -3.52 -10.00
N PHE A 100 8.13 -2.90 -10.30
CA PHE A 100 8.23 -1.46 -10.48
C PHE A 100 7.90 -1.15 -11.94
N MET A 101 6.82 -0.42 -12.15
CA MET A 101 6.28 -0.16 -13.48
C MET A 101 6.42 1.29 -13.92
N SER A 102 6.87 2.17 -13.02
CA SER A 102 7.08 3.58 -13.35
C SER A 102 8.28 3.72 -14.29
N PRO A 103 8.14 4.42 -15.41
CA PRO A 103 9.30 4.79 -16.23
C PRO A 103 10.21 5.72 -15.43
N ARG A 104 11.51 5.59 -15.64
CA ARG A 104 12.52 6.40 -14.95
C ARG A 104 12.51 7.89 -15.31
N THR A 105 11.78 8.27 -16.34
CA THR A 105 11.65 9.66 -16.78
C THR A 105 10.29 10.21 -16.39
N LYS A 106 10.32 11.31 -15.66
CA LYS A 106 9.16 11.96 -15.03
C LYS A 106 8.08 12.49 -15.99
N ASN A 107 8.30 12.49 -17.31
CA ASN A 107 7.55 13.37 -18.18
C ASN A 107 6.40 12.73 -18.98
N GLU A 108 6.26 11.42 -19.01
CA GLU A 108 5.26 10.79 -19.89
C GLU A 108 4.07 10.16 -19.17
N THR A 109 4.15 9.95 -17.87
CA THR A 109 3.08 9.27 -17.11
C THR A 109 2.16 10.20 -16.34
N ASP A 110 2.56 11.43 -16.11
CA ASP A 110 1.74 12.40 -15.38
C ASP A 110 0.52 12.85 -16.20
N GLU A 111 0.57 12.74 -17.52
CA GLU A 111 -0.56 13.10 -18.39
C GLU A 111 -1.63 12.01 -18.49
N LEU A 112 -1.28 10.75 -18.18
CA LEU A 112 -2.18 9.61 -18.29
C LEU A 112 -2.97 9.32 -17.02
N PHE A 113 -2.61 9.92 -15.90
CA PHE A 113 -3.25 9.70 -14.62
C PHE A 113 -3.74 11.02 -14.05
N GLU A 114 -5.05 11.07 -13.77
CA GLU A 114 -5.62 12.20 -13.06
C GLU A 114 -4.97 12.29 -11.66
N PRO A 115 -4.65 13.51 -11.20
CA PRO A 115 -4.09 13.66 -9.86
C PRO A 115 -5.07 13.13 -8.82
N PHE A 116 -4.58 12.30 -7.90
CA PHE A 116 -5.40 11.79 -6.82
C PHE A 116 -5.85 12.94 -5.93
N PRO A 117 -7.14 13.01 -5.57
CA PRO A 117 -7.56 13.97 -4.56
C PRO A 117 -6.84 13.64 -3.25
N LEU A 118 -5.91 14.53 -2.86
CA LEU A 118 -5.08 14.40 -1.66
C LEU A 118 -5.87 14.64 -0.37
N GLU A 119 -7.16 14.94 -0.48
CA GLU A 119 -7.95 15.45 0.64
C GLU A 119 -8.75 14.40 1.41
N GLN A 120 -8.57 13.14 1.12
CA GLN A 120 -9.20 12.14 1.98
C GLN A 120 -8.29 11.81 3.15
N ASP A 121 -8.87 11.82 4.33
CA ASP A 121 -8.26 11.55 5.63
C ASP A 121 -7.44 10.26 5.67
N HIS A 122 -6.30 10.28 5.02
CA HIS A 122 -5.32 9.21 5.14
C HIS A 122 -4.64 9.21 6.51
N GLU A 123 -4.84 10.27 7.30
CA GLU A 123 -4.29 10.35 8.64
C GLU A 123 -4.82 9.26 9.56
N SER A 124 -6.10 8.92 9.42
CA SER A 124 -6.68 7.82 10.21
C SER A 124 -6.07 6.48 9.88
N PHE A 125 -5.66 6.27 8.63
CA PHE A 125 -4.99 5.05 8.21
C PHE A 125 -3.51 5.00 8.63
N ASN A 126 -2.86 6.15 8.71
CA ASN A 126 -1.49 6.22 9.21
C ASN A 126 -1.39 5.87 10.69
N GLU A 127 -2.47 6.07 11.43
CA GLU A 127 -2.56 5.70 12.84
C GLU A 127 -2.89 4.21 13.07
N ILE A 128 -3.44 3.54 12.06
CA ILE A 128 -3.61 2.08 12.07
C ILE A 128 -2.26 1.39 11.94
N ASN A 129 -1.28 1.97 12.56
CA ASN A 129 0.10 1.58 12.38
C ASN A 129 0.44 0.28 13.06
N ILE A 130 1.20 -0.43 12.34
CA ILE A 130 2.06 -1.55 12.67
C ILE A 130 2.42 -1.50 14.14
N GLN A 131 1.80 -2.39 14.89
CA GLN A 131 2.22 -2.66 16.24
C GLN A 131 3.53 -3.43 16.18
N GLU A 132 4.32 -3.33 17.23
CA GLU A 132 5.56 -4.09 17.35
C GLU A 132 5.39 -5.57 17.01
N ASN A 133 4.20 -6.10 17.27
CA ASN A 133 3.86 -7.50 17.01
C ASN A 133 3.89 -7.87 15.52
N ASP A 134 3.62 -6.91 14.62
CA ASP A 134 3.65 -7.17 13.17
C ASP A 134 5.08 -7.48 12.68
N ILE A 135 6.06 -6.93 13.35
CA ILE A 135 7.47 -7.16 13.02
C ILE A 135 7.95 -8.52 13.52
N TYR A 136 7.34 -9.04 14.58
CA TYR A 136 7.69 -10.34 15.15
C TYR A 136 7.08 -11.53 14.41
N GLU A 137 6.02 -11.32 13.65
CA GLU A 137 5.35 -12.37 12.87
C GLU A 137 6.09 -12.74 11.58
N ILE A 138 7.23 -12.10 11.31
CA ILE A 138 8.09 -12.39 10.16
C ILE A 138 8.98 -13.60 10.48
N VAL A 139 8.42 -14.74 10.51
CA VAL A 139 9.20 -15.97 10.69
C VAL A 139 8.88 -16.94 9.56
#